data_2200259616502ba8ce6ea545e75aeee5
#
_entry.id   2200259616502ba8ce6ea545e75aeee5
#
_cell.length_a   1.000
_cell.length_b   1.000
_cell.length_c   1.000
_cell.angle_alpha   90.00
_cell.angle_beta   90.00
_cell.angle_gamma   90.00
#
_symmetry.space_group_name_H-M   'P 1'
#
loop_
_entity.id
_entity.type
_entity.pdbx_description
1 polymer ?
#
loop_
_entity_poly.entity_id
_entity_poly.type
_entity_poly.pdbx_seq_one_letter_code
_entity_poly.pdbx_strand_id
1 'polypeptide(L)'
;NIFRYKRSLNEGSFLGLIATDRRMVDNQGSGSVVGFDSRYRFNDTYQVEFQSVFSHTQEPNDSLLISSATFGDNHTFAFDGESFSGNALKLEFDRNTEHWRMEVGYDHRTPTFRAENGFVTNANNRRIFGQSLWIYFPNNFFSQVLGGVHAGVEHNFDGVQKAKYVALFSNLAMPRQTRLNVMYSRRMQYRFKDTELNGTYDIRINLNSQFSERYQFGTNIGRHVAPV
;
A
#
# COMPACT_ATOMS: atom_id res chain seq x y z
N ASN A 1 -23.98 -8.45 7.87
CA ASN A 1 -23.70 -9.84 7.50
C ASN A 1 -22.33 -9.92 6.82
N ILE A 2 -21.57 -10.98 7.15
CA ILE A 2 -20.26 -11.25 6.52
C ILE A 2 -20.21 -12.74 6.17
N PHE A 3 -19.84 -13.02 4.93
CA PHE A 3 -19.59 -14.38 4.44
C PHE A 3 -18.14 -14.44 3.93
N ARG A 4 -17.43 -15.51 4.29
CA ARG A 4 -16.06 -15.78 3.82
C ARG A 4 -15.93 -17.25 3.46
N TYR A 5 -15.45 -17.52 2.25
CA TYR A 5 -15.05 -18.86 1.81
C TYR A 5 -13.59 -18.82 1.38
N LYS A 6 -12.81 -19.82 1.79
CA LYS A 6 -11.42 -19.97 1.38
C LYS A 6 -11.12 -21.45 1.13
N ARG A 7 -10.56 -21.75 -0.03
CA ARG A 7 -10.12 -23.09 -0.43
C ARG A 7 -8.63 -23.08 -0.71
N SER A 8 -7.88 -23.91 0.01
CA SER A 8 -6.49 -24.20 -0.31
C SER A 8 -6.42 -25.09 -1.55
N LEU A 9 -5.50 -24.80 -2.47
CA LEU A 9 -5.25 -25.54 -3.70
C LEU A 9 -4.06 -26.47 -3.54
N ASN A 10 -2.95 -25.93 -3.06
CA ASN A 10 -1.72 -26.61 -2.73
C ASN A 10 -0.99 -25.84 -1.62
N GLU A 11 0.24 -26.24 -1.28
CA GLU A 11 1.02 -25.57 -0.27
C GLU A 11 1.28 -24.09 -0.67
N GLY A 12 0.74 -23.17 0.14
CA GLY A 12 0.85 -21.73 -0.05
C GLY A 12 -0.10 -21.11 -1.07
N SER A 13 -0.91 -21.90 -1.80
CA SER A 13 -1.87 -21.37 -2.79
C SER A 13 -3.30 -21.50 -2.30
N PHE A 14 -4.14 -20.52 -2.63
CA PHE A 14 -5.55 -20.54 -2.28
C PHE A 14 -6.40 -19.69 -3.23
N LEU A 15 -7.70 -19.96 -3.19
CA LEU A 15 -8.77 -19.12 -3.72
C LEU A 15 -9.69 -18.70 -2.57
N GLY A 16 -10.19 -17.48 -2.61
CA GLY A 16 -11.09 -16.95 -1.61
C GLY A 16 -12.19 -16.10 -2.18
N LEU A 17 -13.34 -16.12 -1.51
CA LEU A 17 -14.49 -15.27 -1.76
C LEU A 17 -14.88 -14.58 -0.46
N ILE A 18 -15.26 -13.32 -0.55
CA ILE A 18 -15.83 -12.56 0.56
C ILE A 18 -17.07 -11.83 0.07
N ALA A 19 -18.10 -11.83 0.89
CA ALA A 19 -19.26 -10.99 0.68
C ALA A 19 -19.64 -10.35 2.02
N THR A 20 -19.90 -9.05 2.00
CA THR A 20 -20.38 -8.32 3.17
C THR A 20 -21.60 -7.51 2.77
N ASP A 21 -22.58 -7.46 3.66
CA ASP A 21 -23.77 -6.65 3.49
C ASP A 21 -24.08 -5.92 4.82
N ARG A 22 -24.13 -4.61 4.75
CA ARG A 22 -24.49 -3.71 5.83
C ARG A 22 -25.74 -2.96 5.45
N ARG A 23 -26.73 -2.96 6.34
CA ARG A 23 -27.94 -2.16 6.19
C ARG A 23 -28.09 -1.28 7.41
N MET A 24 -28.39 -0.02 7.18
CA MET A 24 -28.71 0.92 8.23
C MET A 24 -30.16 0.71 8.69
N VAL A 25 -30.44 1.06 9.94
CA VAL A 25 -31.78 1.00 10.50
C VAL A 25 -32.70 1.94 9.71
N ASP A 26 -33.96 1.57 9.57
CA ASP A 26 -35.00 2.36 8.88
C ASP A 26 -34.76 2.63 7.40
N ASN A 27 -34.06 1.72 6.69
CA ASN A 27 -33.74 1.86 5.26
C ASN A 27 -32.95 3.13 4.89
N GLN A 28 -32.22 3.69 5.85
CA GLN A 28 -31.45 4.92 5.66
C GLN A 28 -30.11 4.70 4.94
N GLY A 29 -29.92 3.62 4.26
CA GLY A 29 -28.72 3.33 3.47
C GLY A 29 -28.26 1.89 3.59
N SER A 30 -27.42 1.50 2.66
CA SER A 30 -26.80 0.16 2.64
C SER A 30 -25.43 0.19 1.97
N GLY A 31 -24.59 -0.78 2.33
CA GLY A 31 -23.29 -1.01 1.68
C GLY A 31 -23.04 -2.49 1.53
N SER A 32 -22.84 -2.93 0.30
CA SER A 32 -22.53 -4.31 -0.03
C SER A 32 -21.19 -4.41 -0.73
N VAL A 33 -20.40 -5.42 -0.39
CA VAL A 33 -19.10 -5.68 -0.99
C VAL A 33 -19.00 -7.16 -1.34
N VAL A 34 -18.55 -7.44 -2.57
CA VAL A 34 -18.21 -8.79 -3.01
C VAL A 34 -16.78 -8.79 -3.51
N GLY A 35 -15.98 -9.73 -3.05
CA GLY A 35 -14.58 -9.81 -3.41
C GLY A 35 -14.12 -11.24 -3.69
N PHE A 36 -13.17 -11.33 -4.59
CA PHE A 36 -12.40 -12.53 -4.89
C PHE A 36 -10.93 -12.25 -4.57
N ASP A 37 -10.27 -13.19 -3.91
CA ASP A 37 -8.84 -13.14 -3.67
C ASP A 37 -8.19 -14.50 -3.95
N SER A 38 -6.98 -14.45 -4.46
CA SER A 38 -6.21 -15.65 -4.74
C SER A 38 -4.72 -15.40 -4.51
N ARG A 39 -4.05 -16.47 -4.13
CA ARG A 39 -2.60 -16.59 -4.19
C ARG A 39 -2.27 -17.85 -4.93
N TYR A 40 -1.41 -17.75 -5.92
CA TYR A 40 -0.87 -18.90 -6.62
C TYR A 40 0.65 -18.92 -6.49
N ARG A 41 1.16 -19.96 -5.87
CA ARG A 41 2.58 -20.21 -5.68
C ARG A 41 3.04 -21.20 -6.73
N PHE A 42 3.86 -20.76 -7.68
CA PHE A 42 4.38 -21.61 -8.76
C PHE A 42 5.41 -22.62 -8.24
N ASN A 43 6.24 -22.16 -7.30
CA ASN A 43 7.26 -22.92 -6.61
C ASN A 43 7.69 -22.12 -5.35
N ASP A 44 8.76 -22.52 -4.68
CA ASP A 44 9.26 -21.82 -3.49
C ASP A 44 9.78 -20.42 -3.75
N THR A 45 9.98 -20.07 -5.00
CA THR A 45 10.56 -18.79 -5.41
C THR A 45 9.56 -17.77 -5.87
N TYR A 46 8.50 -18.18 -6.58
CA TYR A 46 7.60 -17.28 -7.28
C TYR A 46 6.15 -17.45 -6.85
N GLN A 47 5.48 -16.33 -6.63
CA GLN A 47 4.04 -16.28 -6.39
C GLN A 47 3.38 -15.10 -7.09
N VAL A 48 2.09 -15.24 -7.35
CA VAL A 48 1.19 -14.17 -7.78
C VAL A 48 0.06 -14.07 -6.78
N GLU A 49 -0.23 -12.84 -6.37
CA GLU A 49 -1.42 -12.49 -5.59
C GLU A 49 -2.37 -11.66 -6.46
N PHE A 50 -3.64 -12.00 -6.40
CA PHE A 50 -4.69 -11.27 -7.07
C PHE A 50 -5.85 -11.04 -6.12
N GLN A 51 -6.38 -9.81 -6.11
CA GLN A 51 -7.59 -9.46 -5.40
C GLN A 51 -8.44 -8.54 -6.27
N SER A 52 -9.72 -8.83 -6.38
CA SER A 52 -10.71 -7.97 -7.03
C SER A 52 -11.91 -7.82 -6.11
N VAL A 53 -12.35 -6.58 -5.90
CA VAL A 53 -13.43 -6.26 -4.98
C VAL A 53 -14.37 -5.28 -5.66
N PHE A 54 -15.66 -5.55 -5.57
CA PHE A 54 -16.74 -4.69 -6.04
C PHE A 54 -17.56 -4.22 -4.85
N SER A 55 -17.91 -2.96 -4.85
CA SER A 55 -18.79 -2.36 -3.84
C SER A 55 -20.01 -1.73 -4.48
N HIS A 56 -21.12 -1.78 -3.78
CA HIS A 56 -22.32 -1.03 -4.09
C HIS A 56 -22.79 -0.35 -2.82
N THR A 57 -22.99 0.98 -2.89
CA THR A 57 -23.39 1.82 -1.78
C THR A 57 -24.65 2.56 -2.14
N GLN A 58 -25.62 2.52 -1.24
CA GLN A 58 -26.78 3.41 -1.20
C GLN A 58 -26.62 4.28 0.04
N GLU A 59 -26.43 5.59 -0.18
CA GLU A 59 -26.28 6.53 0.93
C GLU A 59 -27.61 6.78 1.66
N PRO A 60 -27.55 7.12 2.95
CA PRO A 60 -28.72 7.63 3.65
C PRO A 60 -29.14 8.98 3.06
N ASN A 61 -30.40 9.33 3.19
CA ASN A 61 -30.89 10.67 2.86
C ASN A 61 -31.04 11.47 4.16
N ASP A 62 -30.07 12.35 4.43
CA ASP A 62 -30.03 13.21 5.60
C ASP A 62 -29.77 14.66 5.19
N SER A 63 -30.80 15.46 5.18
CA SER A 63 -30.77 16.88 4.77
C SER A 63 -29.91 17.77 5.67
N LEU A 64 -29.41 17.28 6.80
CA LEU A 64 -28.50 18.01 7.68
C LEU A 64 -27.03 17.86 7.26
N LEU A 65 -26.72 16.82 6.48
CA LEU A 65 -25.36 16.50 6.02
C LEU A 65 -25.19 16.88 4.54
N ILE A 66 -25.11 18.16 4.29
CA ILE A 66 -24.93 18.74 2.95
C ILE A 66 -23.46 18.99 2.63
N SER A 67 -23.05 18.74 1.40
CA SER A 67 -21.73 19.06 0.89
C SER A 67 -21.81 19.40 -0.60
N SER A 68 -21.10 20.42 -1.03
CA SER A 68 -20.94 20.75 -2.45
C SER A 68 -19.72 20.10 -3.09
N ALA A 69 -18.89 19.43 -2.30
CA ALA A 69 -17.74 18.70 -2.82
C ALA A 69 -18.18 17.43 -3.53
N THR A 70 -17.57 17.14 -4.67
CA THR A 70 -17.92 16.00 -5.51
C THR A 70 -16.77 14.99 -5.61
N PHE A 71 -17.09 13.76 -6.00
CA PHE A 71 -16.17 12.69 -6.33
C PHE A 71 -16.73 11.82 -7.46
N GLY A 72 -15.83 11.17 -8.21
CA GLY A 72 -16.24 10.29 -9.31
C GLY A 72 -17.13 11.01 -10.33
N ASP A 73 -18.13 10.34 -10.82
CA ASP A 73 -19.06 10.80 -11.86
C ASP A 73 -20.06 11.86 -11.34
N ASN A 74 -19.56 12.90 -10.67
CA ASN A 74 -20.31 14.00 -10.04
C ASN A 74 -21.16 13.58 -8.82
N HIS A 75 -20.89 12.44 -8.20
CA HIS A 75 -21.46 12.12 -6.90
C HIS A 75 -21.03 13.12 -5.85
N THR A 76 -21.90 13.43 -4.89
CA THR A 76 -21.62 14.39 -3.84
C THR A 76 -21.10 13.72 -2.56
N PHE A 77 -20.49 14.50 -1.67
CA PHE A 77 -20.21 14.05 -0.31
C PHE A 77 -21.37 14.38 0.66
N ALA A 78 -22.50 14.85 0.13
CA ALA A 78 -23.74 14.98 0.89
C ALA A 78 -24.36 13.58 1.11
N PHE A 79 -25.17 13.45 2.13
CA PHE A 79 -26.02 12.25 2.28
C PHE A 79 -27.39 12.54 1.69
N ASP A 80 -27.47 12.55 0.38
CA ASP A 80 -28.66 12.90 -0.38
C ASP A 80 -29.39 11.70 -1.00
N GLY A 81 -28.99 10.49 -0.57
CA GLY A 81 -29.59 9.24 -1.01
C GLY A 81 -29.06 8.72 -2.36
N GLU A 82 -27.91 9.20 -2.79
CA GLU A 82 -27.28 8.68 -4.01
C GLU A 82 -26.93 7.20 -3.93
N SER A 83 -26.89 6.56 -5.10
CA SER A 83 -26.45 5.17 -5.24
C SER A 83 -25.32 5.08 -6.23
N PHE A 84 -24.25 4.43 -5.86
CA PHE A 84 -23.08 4.25 -6.71
C PHE A 84 -22.36 2.93 -6.47
N SER A 85 -21.59 2.53 -7.47
CA SER A 85 -20.79 1.32 -7.41
C SER A 85 -19.31 1.64 -7.68
N GLY A 86 -18.43 0.87 -7.07
CA GLY A 86 -17.01 1.02 -7.26
C GLY A 86 -16.29 -0.31 -7.27
N ASN A 87 -15.02 -0.28 -7.66
CA ASN A 87 -14.18 -1.46 -7.62
C ASN A 87 -12.77 -1.13 -7.12
N ALA A 88 -12.12 -2.17 -6.59
CA ALA A 88 -10.73 -2.18 -6.25
C ALA A 88 -10.07 -3.44 -6.82
N LEU A 89 -8.83 -3.31 -7.25
CA LEU A 89 -8.04 -4.41 -7.77
C LEU A 89 -6.62 -4.32 -7.23
N LYS A 90 -6.05 -5.47 -6.91
CA LYS A 90 -4.64 -5.64 -6.54
C LYS A 90 -4.09 -6.82 -7.31
N LEU A 91 -2.94 -6.63 -7.93
CA LEU A 91 -2.16 -7.67 -8.58
C LEU A 91 -0.70 -7.51 -8.14
N GLU A 92 -0.12 -8.55 -7.59
CA GLU A 92 1.30 -8.57 -7.18
C GLU A 92 1.98 -9.82 -7.71
N PHE A 93 3.21 -9.64 -8.14
CA PHE A 93 4.12 -10.71 -8.48
C PHE A 93 5.34 -10.61 -7.57
N ASP A 94 5.63 -11.69 -6.87
CA ASP A 94 6.74 -11.81 -5.94
C ASP A 94 7.74 -12.85 -6.40
N ARG A 95 9.01 -12.50 -6.24
CA ARG A 95 10.14 -13.42 -6.24
C ARG A 95 10.83 -13.38 -4.89
N ASN A 96 10.97 -14.52 -4.26
CA ASN A 96 11.59 -14.65 -2.94
C ASN A 96 12.65 -15.72 -2.94
N THR A 97 13.92 -15.32 -2.89
CA THR A 97 15.08 -16.21 -2.68
C THR A 97 15.95 -15.64 -1.57
N GLU A 98 16.90 -16.42 -1.11
CA GLU A 98 17.83 -16.02 -0.06
C GLU A 98 18.58 -14.73 -0.40
N HIS A 99 19.06 -14.61 -1.64
CA HIS A 99 19.93 -13.51 -2.08
C HIS A 99 19.23 -12.40 -2.87
N TRP A 100 18.05 -12.68 -3.41
CA TRP A 100 17.32 -11.69 -4.20
C TRP A 100 15.82 -11.83 -4.01
N ARG A 101 15.19 -10.75 -3.56
CA ARG A 101 13.74 -10.62 -3.45
C ARG A 101 13.26 -9.48 -4.34
N MET A 102 12.16 -9.70 -5.00
CA MET A 102 11.53 -8.71 -5.88
C MET A 102 10.03 -8.78 -5.73
N GLU A 103 9.41 -7.63 -5.75
CA GLU A 103 7.95 -7.45 -5.79
C GLU A 103 7.63 -6.43 -6.87
N VAL A 104 6.63 -6.71 -7.70
CA VAL A 104 6.06 -5.77 -8.66
C VAL A 104 4.55 -5.85 -8.51
N GLY A 105 3.91 -4.70 -8.38
CA GLY A 105 2.49 -4.64 -8.12
C GLY A 105 1.78 -3.53 -8.89
N TYR A 106 0.51 -3.79 -9.05
CA TYR A 106 -0.49 -2.83 -9.50
C TYR A 106 -1.66 -2.86 -8.54
N ASP A 107 -2.09 -1.71 -8.08
CA ASP A 107 -3.34 -1.55 -7.33
C ASP A 107 -4.14 -0.34 -7.81
N HIS A 108 -5.47 -0.46 -7.75
CA HIS A 108 -6.35 0.68 -7.93
C HIS A 108 -7.59 0.60 -7.03
N ARG A 109 -8.17 1.76 -6.77
CA ARG A 109 -9.49 1.94 -6.17
C ARG A 109 -10.18 3.08 -6.88
N THR A 110 -11.34 2.80 -7.46
CA THR A 110 -12.14 3.82 -8.15
C THR A 110 -12.59 4.92 -7.18
N PRO A 111 -12.91 6.13 -7.67
CA PRO A 111 -13.40 7.23 -6.83
C PRO A 111 -14.64 6.85 -6.00
N THR A 112 -15.48 6.01 -6.57
CA THR A 112 -16.74 5.54 -5.99
C THR A 112 -16.62 4.27 -5.12
N PHE A 113 -15.41 3.69 -4.99
CA PHE A 113 -15.23 2.50 -4.16
C PHE A 113 -15.41 2.81 -2.67
N ARG A 114 -16.32 2.08 -2.03
CA ARG A 114 -16.61 2.14 -0.59
C ARG A 114 -16.62 0.73 0.00
N ALA A 115 -16.11 0.59 1.19
CA ALA A 115 -16.19 -0.65 1.96
C ALA A 115 -16.65 -0.31 3.38
N GLU A 116 -17.96 -0.24 3.56
CA GLU A 116 -18.62 0.20 4.81
C GLU A 116 -18.28 -0.67 6.02
N ASN A 117 -17.91 -1.94 5.80
CA ASN A 117 -17.44 -2.87 6.83
C ASN A 117 -15.90 -2.90 6.94
N GLY A 118 -15.21 -1.98 6.27
CA GLY A 118 -13.76 -1.89 6.23
C GLY A 118 -13.28 -0.45 6.35
N PHE A 119 -11.96 -0.27 6.41
CA PHE A 119 -11.35 1.04 6.48
C PHE A 119 -10.64 1.35 5.15
N VAL A 120 -11.24 2.21 4.34
CA VAL A 120 -10.69 2.67 3.07
C VAL A 120 -10.23 4.13 3.24
N THR A 121 -8.92 4.33 3.33
CA THR A 121 -8.32 5.65 3.54
C THR A 121 -8.05 6.43 2.25
N ASN A 122 -7.99 5.74 1.11
CA ASN A 122 -7.61 6.35 -0.16
C ASN A 122 -8.36 5.67 -1.30
N ALA A 123 -9.30 6.38 -1.88
CA ALA A 123 -9.97 6.06 -3.13
C ALA A 123 -9.44 6.99 -4.25
N ASN A 124 -9.90 6.83 -5.48
CA ASN A 124 -9.46 7.60 -6.64
C ASN A 124 -7.94 7.51 -6.85
N ASN A 125 -7.42 6.29 -6.85
CA ASN A 125 -6.01 6.05 -7.12
C ASN A 125 -5.78 4.79 -7.95
N ARG A 126 -4.74 4.80 -8.74
CA ARG A 126 -4.14 3.66 -9.44
C ARG A 126 -2.63 3.80 -9.37
N ARG A 127 -1.97 2.75 -8.91
CA ARG A 127 -0.56 2.75 -8.62
C ARG A 127 0.13 1.55 -9.24
N ILE A 128 1.27 1.80 -9.88
CA ILE A 128 2.26 0.79 -10.24
C ILE A 128 3.46 1.00 -9.35
N PHE A 129 3.95 -0.05 -8.74
CA PHE A 129 5.10 0.00 -7.86
C PHE A 129 5.96 -1.24 -8.00
N GLY A 130 7.20 -1.14 -7.59
CA GLY A 130 8.10 -2.27 -7.53
C GLY A 130 9.22 -2.04 -6.53
N GLN A 131 9.71 -3.15 -5.99
CA GLN A 131 10.91 -3.16 -5.16
C GLN A 131 11.80 -4.33 -5.53
N SER A 132 13.09 -4.14 -5.33
CA SER A 132 14.09 -5.19 -5.48
C SER A 132 15.11 -5.09 -4.37
N LEU A 133 15.38 -6.21 -3.73
CA LEU A 133 16.28 -6.36 -2.58
C LEU A 133 17.35 -7.38 -2.91
N TRP A 134 18.60 -7.02 -2.68
CA TRP A 134 19.76 -7.91 -2.77
C TRP A 134 20.32 -8.12 -1.37
N ILE A 135 20.55 -9.37 -1.02
CA ILE A 135 21.04 -9.79 0.29
C ILE A 135 22.31 -10.59 0.08
N TYR A 136 23.37 -10.14 0.70
CA TYR A 136 24.66 -10.80 0.64
C TYR A 136 25.19 -11.09 2.05
N PHE A 137 25.80 -12.25 2.24
CA PHE A 137 26.37 -12.74 3.50
C PHE A 137 27.88 -12.94 3.32
N PRO A 138 28.71 -11.90 3.48
CA PRO A 138 30.15 -11.97 3.15
C PRO A 138 31.00 -12.78 4.14
N ASN A 139 30.46 -13.17 5.31
CA ASN A 139 31.20 -13.92 6.35
C ASN A 139 32.53 -13.29 6.79
N ASN A 140 32.58 -11.97 6.81
CA ASN A 140 33.72 -11.18 7.25
C ASN A 140 33.28 -10.18 8.34
N PHE A 141 33.78 -8.94 8.32
CA PHE A 141 33.31 -7.87 9.20
C PHE A 141 31.79 -7.63 9.12
N PHE A 142 31.21 -7.79 7.93
CA PHE A 142 29.76 -7.74 7.76
C PHE A 142 29.16 -9.15 7.79
N SER A 143 28.22 -9.40 8.70
CA SER A 143 27.45 -10.64 8.69
C SER A 143 26.34 -10.63 7.65
N GLN A 144 25.84 -9.46 7.29
CA GLN A 144 24.85 -9.26 6.23
C GLN A 144 24.99 -7.88 5.61
N VAL A 145 24.90 -7.82 4.31
CA VAL A 145 24.75 -6.61 3.53
C VAL A 145 23.45 -6.71 2.71
N LEU A 146 22.53 -5.82 2.96
CA LEU A 146 21.28 -5.72 2.23
C LEU A 146 21.25 -4.36 1.53
N GLY A 147 20.91 -4.36 0.25
CA GLY A 147 20.65 -3.16 -0.54
C GLY A 147 19.38 -3.32 -1.34
N GLY A 148 18.69 -2.23 -1.60
CA GLY A 148 17.45 -2.31 -2.35
C GLY A 148 17.01 -0.99 -2.96
N VAL A 149 16.10 -1.12 -3.90
CA VAL A 149 15.39 -0.03 -4.55
C VAL A 149 13.89 -0.25 -4.44
N HIS A 150 13.15 0.82 -4.20
CA HIS A 150 11.69 0.87 -4.27
C HIS A 150 11.30 2.07 -5.13
N ALA A 151 10.42 1.86 -6.10
CA ALA A 151 9.95 2.91 -6.99
C ALA A 151 8.46 2.73 -7.28
N GLY A 152 7.78 3.83 -7.61
CA GLY A 152 6.38 3.77 -7.98
C GLY A 152 5.88 5.06 -8.60
N VAL A 153 4.75 4.91 -9.27
CA VAL A 153 3.96 6.01 -9.83
C VAL A 153 2.50 5.82 -9.50
N GLU A 154 1.87 6.90 -9.11
CA GLU A 154 0.44 6.92 -8.74
C GLU A 154 -0.28 8.02 -9.53
N HIS A 155 -1.45 7.66 -10.07
CA HIS A 155 -2.37 8.56 -10.74
C HIS A 155 -3.77 8.46 -10.12
N ASN A 156 -4.57 9.48 -10.29
CA ASN A 156 -6.01 9.35 -10.11
C ASN A 156 -6.69 8.82 -11.40
N PHE A 157 -7.99 8.62 -11.36
CA PHE A 157 -8.75 8.15 -12.53
C PHE A 157 -8.94 9.24 -13.59
N ASP A 158 -8.75 10.51 -13.24
CA ASP A 158 -8.77 11.64 -14.18
C ASP A 158 -7.43 11.83 -14.92
N GLY A 159 -6.48 10.91 -14.71
CA GLY A 159 -5.16 10.94 -15.34
C GLY A 159 -4.14 11.86 -14.67
N VAL A 160 -4.51 12.53 -13.57
CA VAL A 160 -3.59 13.40 -12.83
C VAL A 160 -2.61 12.56 -12.05
N GLN A 161 -1.32 12.79 -12.27
CA GLN A 161 -0.26 12.12 -11.49
C GLN A 161 -0.24 12.66 -10.06
N LYS A 162 -0.44 11.76 -9.09
CA LYS A 162 -0.43 12.07 -7.65
C LYS A 162 0.95 11.94 -7.04
N ALA A 163 1.69 10.91 -7.45
CA ALA A 163 3.02 10.68 -6.93
C ALA A 163 3.92 9.99 -7.95
N LYS A 164 5.21 10.30 -7.90
CA LYS A 164 6.29 9.58 -8.55
C LYS A 164 7.50 9.60 -7.63
N TYR A 165 8.01 8.45 -7.29
CA TYR A 165 9.08 8.34 -6.29
C TYR A 165 10.06 7.23 -6.59
N VAL A 166 11.27 7.39 -6.04
CA VAL A 166 12.27 6.34 -5.93
C VAL A 166 12.91 6.40 -4.54
N ALA A 167 13.15 5.26 -3.93
CA ALA A 167 13.89 5.13 -2.69
C ALA A 167 14.99 4.08 -2.84
N LEU A 168 16.16 4.40 -2.33
CA LEU A 168 17.29 3.51 -2.19
C LEU A 168 17.53 3.26 -0.71
N PHE A 169 17.78 2.04 -0.33
CA PHE A 169 18.04 1.71 1.06
C PHE A 169 19.11 0.63 1.19
N SER A 170 19.83 0.67 2.29
CA SER A 170 20.82 -0.31 2.66
C SER A 170 20.74 -0.63 4.14
N ASN A 171 20.99 -1.87 4.49
CA ASN A 171 21.15 -2.33 5.87
C ASN A 171 22.43 -3.15 5.97
N LEU A 172 23.33 -2.73 6.85
CA LEU A 172 24.59 -3.38 7.13
C LEU A 172 24.55 -3.96 8.55
N ALA A 173 24.67 -5.26 8.67
CA ALA A 173 24.80 -5.94 9.95
C ALA A 173 26.28 -6.26 10.23
N MET A 174 26.73 -5.83 11.41
CA MET A 174 28.12 -5.88 11.85
C MET A 174 28.23 -6.56 13.23
N PRO A 175 29.44 -6.85 13.71
CA PRO A 175 29.66 -7.40 15.05
C PRO A 175 28.99 -6.58 16.16
N ARG A 176 28.82 -7.19 17.33
CA ARG A 176 28.21 -6.59 18.51
C ARG A 176 26.79 -6.06 18.25
N GLN A 177 26.01 -6.80 17.48
CA GLN A 177 24.64 -6.45 17.09
C GLN A 177 24.53 -5.03 16.49
N THR A 178 25.61 -4.54 15.88
CA THR A 178 25.65 -3.23 15.26
C THR A 178 24.93 -3.30 13.92
N ARG A 179 24.01 -2.36 13.70
CA ARG A 179 23.27 -2.21 12.43
C ARG A 179 23.33 -0.77 11.97
N LEU A 180 23.75 -0.59 10.72
CA LEU A 180 23.68 0.70 10.03
C LEU A 180 22.61 0.62 8.94
N ASN A 181 21.61 1.46 9.03
CA ASN A 181 20.59 1.62 8.00
C ASN A 181 20.78 2.98 7.33
N VAL A 182 20.81 2.99 6.02
CA VAL A 182 20.85 4.20 5.21
C VAL A 182 19.66 4.16 4.25
N MET A 183 18.92 5.23 4.20
CA MET A 183 17.81 5.40 3.27
C MET A 183 17.93 6.76 2.58
N TYR A 184 17.79 6.74 1.27
CA TYR A 184 17.58 7.92 0.45
C TYR A 184 16.28 7.75 -0.30
N SER A 185 15.37 8.69 -0.17
CA SER A 185 14.15 8.71 -0.98
C SER A 185 13.99 10.06 -1.66
N ARG A 186 13.58 10.01 -2.91
CA ARG A 186 13.25 11.17 -3.73
C ARG A 186 11.84 11.03 -4.26
N ARG A 187 10.99 11.99 -3.93
CA ARG A 187 9.69 12.17 -4.58
C ARG A 187 9.86 13.19 -5.69
N MET A 188 9.86 12.72 -6.94
CA MET A 188 9.99 13.58 -8.11
C MET A 188 8.76 14.43 -8.31
N GLN A 189 7.60 13.88 -7.94
CA GLN A 189 6.32 14.57 -7.92
C GLN A 189 5.47 14.01 -6.78
N TYR A 190 4.82 14.89 -6.05
CA TYR A 190 3.86 14.54 -5.02
C TYR A 190 2.80 15.63 -4.95
N ARG A 191 1.53 15.26 -5.08
CA ARG A 191 0.40 16.19 -4.95
C ARG A 191 -0.30 15.93 -3.61
N PHE A 192 -0.39 16.97 -2.82
CA PHE A 192 -1.16 16.98 -1.59
C PHE A 192 -2.29 17.99 -1.72
N LYS A 193 -3.52 17.51 -1.80
CA LYS A 193 -4.70 18.31 -2.19
C LYS A 193 -4.42 19.01 -3.52
N ASP A 194 -4.48 20.32 -3.55
CA ASP A 194 -4.28 21.14 -4.76
C ASP A 194 -2.82 21.63 -4.91
N THR A 195 -1.96 21.28 -3.97
CA THR A 195 -0.56 21.71 -3.96
C THR A 195 0.34 20.61 -4.51
N GLU A 196 1.13 20.95 -5.51
CA GLU A 196 2.14 20.08 -6.09
C GLU A 196 3.50 20.34 -5.45
N LEU A 197 4.07 19.31 -4.84
CA LEU A 197 5.37 19.33 -4.20
C LEU A 197 6.37 18.52 -5.02
N ASN A 198 7.21 19.20 -5.81
CA ASN A 198 8.16 18.56 -6.69
C ASN A 198 9.56 18.53 -6.07
N GLY A 199 10.26 17.41 -6.28
CA GLY A 199 11.68 17.31 -5.95
C GLY A 199 11.98 17.21 -4.45
N THR A 200 11.03 16.78 -3.61
CA THR A 200 11.32 16.50 -2.21
C THR A 200 12.30 15.33 -2.09
N TYR A 201 13.22 15.42 -1.16
CA TYR A 201 14.07 14.28 -0.82
C TYR A 201 14.24 14.14 0.71
N ASP A 202 14.50 12.91 1.11
CA ASP A 202 14.72 12.52 2.50
C ASP A 202 15.95 11.60 2.55
N ILE A 203 16.88 11.92 3.43
CA ILE A 203 18.03 11.08 3.74
C ILE A 203 17.95 10.73 5.22
N ARG A 204 18.02 9.43 5.55
CA ARG A 204 18.04 8.94 6.91
C ARG A 204 19.19 7.97 7.12
N ILE A 205 19.89 8.16 8.22
CA ILE A 205 20.96 7.27 8.68
C ILE A 205 20.63 6.87 10.12
N ASN A 206 20.46 5.59 10.35
CA ASN A 206 20.25 5.02 11.68
C ASN A 206 21.39 4.08 12.00
N LEU A 207 22.07 4.32 13.10
CA LEU A 207 23.08 3.44 13.66
C LEU A 207 22.60 2.96 15.04
N ASN A 208 22.57 1.65 15.22
CA ASN A 208 22.28 1.00 16.49
C ASN A 208 23.39 0.01 16.78
N SER A 209 23.86 -0.06 18.02
CA SER A 209 24.91 -0.99 18.44
C SER A 209 24.69 -1.40 19.88
N GLN A 210 24.86 -2.68 20.17
CA GLN A 210 24.90 -3.21 21.53
C GLN A 210 26.35 -3.61 21.85
N PHE A 211 27.09 -2.70 22.49
CA PHE A 211 28.51 -2.90 22.81
C PHE A 211 28.72 -4.00 23.85
N SER A 212 27.75 -4.17 24.76
CA SER A 212 27.75 -5.22 25.78
C SER A 212 26.32 -5.54 26.19
N GLU A 213 26.12 -6.55 27.03
CA GLU A 213 24.81 -6.89 27.58
C GLU A 213 24.13 -5.72 28.33
N ARG A 214 24.90 -4.75 28.83
CA ARG A 214 24.41 -3.64 29.63
C ARG A 214 24.34 -2.30 28.89
N TYR A 215 25.00 -2.17 27.73
CA TYR A 215 25.11 -0.89 27.04
C TYR A 215 24.68 -0.99 25.58
N GLN A 216 23.67 -0.19 25.26
CA GLN A 216 23.18 0.01 23.91
C GLN A 216 23.34 1.47 23.52
N PHE A 217 23.77 1.71 22.30
CA PHE A 217 23.84 3.03 21.69
C PHE A 217 22.99 3.07 20.42
N GLY A 218 22.24 4.15 20.20
CA GLY A 218 21.49 4.39 18.99
C GLY A 218 21.52 5.85 18.61
N THR A 219 21.68 6.14 17.33
CA THR A 219 21.55 7.48 16.77
C THR A 219 20.74 7.44 15.47
N ASN A 220 19.99 8.50 15.26
CA ASN A 220 19.22 8.73 14.04
C ASN A 220 19.54 10.14 13.53
N ILE A 221 20.05 10.22 12.31
CA ILE A 221 20.33 11.48 11.63
C ILE A 221 19.48 11.51 10.38
N GLY A 222 18.68 12.55 10.21
CA GLY A 222 17.82 12.71 9.04
C GLY A 222 17.88 14.12 8.49
N ARG A 223 17.80 14.24 7.17
CA ARG A 223 17.59 15.50 6.46
C ARG A 223 16.41 15.34 5.52
N HIS A 224 15.41 16.16 5.76
CA HIS A 224 14.26 16.27 4.86
C HIS A 224 14.31 17.63 4.17
N VAL A 225 14.14 17.65 2.86
CA VAL A 225 14.03 18.88 2.07
C VAL A 225 12.71 18.82 1.34
N ALA A 226 11.84 19.74 1.69
CA ALA A 226 10.64 20.06 0.93
C ALA A 226 10.94 21.22 -0.03
N PRO A 227 10.38 21.23 -1.24
CA PRO A 227 10.44 22.41 -2.08
C PRO A 227 9.70 23.57 -1.40
N VAL A 228 10.22 24.75 -1.57
CA VAL A 228 9.58 26.00 -1.17
C VAL A 228 8.61 26.43 -2.26
#